data_a92d222f578334e9d6be33a9fb6d9587
#
_entry.id   a92d222f578334e9d6be33a9fb6d9587
#
_cell.length_a   1.000
_cell.length_b   1.000
_cell.length_c   1.000
_cell.angle_alpha   90.00
_cell.angle_beta   90.00
_cell.angle_gamma   90.00
#
_symmetry.space_group_name_H-M   'P 1'
#
loop_
_entity.id
_entity.type
_entity.pdbx_description
1 polymer ?
#
loop_
_entity_poly.entity_id
_entity_poly.type
_entity_poly.pdbx_seq_one_letter_code
_entity_poly.pdbx_strand_id
1 'polypeptide(L)'
;MTSMMERPTTIVTLSAGPVEYRLDQRGAAVVVVFHGGHMRAGLTLDERVYADADISVLAPSRPGYGRTPVTTGTTVPGFADVTAELCRHLGFERVTAAVGISAGGPTAVAFAARHPDLVERLILQGALGPLPYPDRRTRLLAGLMFSPRTEGVTWGGMRSLLRRAPDRGLRQLLAGLATPPADQVLAGLTPAQRTRLVWLFSRMRSGAGFRNDLRPRDDLTGQVTQPALVIASRRDGAVPFAHAEALVAGIPRADLIESQADHHFYEFAADWPTISDTVRDFLTADLTS
;
A
#
# COMPACT_ATOMS: atom_id res chain seq x y z
N MET A 1 2.86 -16.84 15.80
CA MET A 1 2.54 -15.43 16.11
C MET A 1 3.64 -14.56 15.52
N THR A 2 3.40 -13.92 14.39
CA THR A 2 4.38 -12.97 13.82
C THR A 2 4.49 -11.78 14.77
N SER A 3 5.71 -11.52 15.25
CA SER A 3 5.99 -10.43 16.18
C SER A 3 5.45 -9.10 15.65
N MET A 4 4.63 -8.39 16.43
CA MET A 4 4.14 -7.04 16.15
C MET A 4 5.27 -6.02 16.35
N MET A 5 6.39 -6.20 15.68
CA MET A 5 7.53 -5.27 15.71
C MET A 5 7.62 -4.53 14.40
N GLU A 6 7.98 -3.26 14.47
CA GLU A 6 8.42 -2.54 13.29
C GLU A 6 9.69 -3.19 12.76
N ARG A 7 9.72 -3.49 11.47
CA ARG A 7 10.85 -4.17 10.82
C ARG A 7 12.03 -3.21 10.64
N PRO A 8 13.25 -3.70 10.77
CA PRO A 8 14.44 -2.89 10.50
C PRO A 8 14.45 -2.39 9.05
N THR A 9 14.96 -1.18 8.86
CA THR A 9 15.08 -0.54 7.55
C THR A 9 16.48 -0.03 7.32
N THR A 10 16.89 0.00 6.05
CA THR A 10 18.17 0.52 5.57
C THR A 10 17.94 1.79 4.78
N ILE A 11 18.95 2.66 4.69
CA ILE A 11 18.99 3.81 3.78
C ILE A 11 20.10 3.58 2.78
N VAL A 12 19.80 3.83 1.50
CA VAL A 12 20.78 3.93 0.43
C VAL A 12 20.64 5.29 -0.23
N THR A 13 21.75 5.88 -0.67
CA THR A 13 21.74 7.10 -1.47
C THR A 13 21.84 6.71 -2.94
N LEU A 14 20.80 7.02 -3.70
CA LEU A 14 20.68 6.82 -5.13
C LEU A 14 20.85 8.15 -5.88
N SER A 15 20.74 8.13 -7.21
CA SER A 15 20.92 9.33 -8.03
C SER A 15 20.00 10.48 -7.67
N ALA A 16 18.73 10.19 -7.32
CA ALA A 16 17.74 11.17 -6.92
C ALA A 16 17.77 11.55 -5.43
N GLY A 17 18.61 10.88 -4.61
CA GLY A 17 18.72 11.11 -3.18
C GLY A 17 18.54 9.85 -2.33
N PRO A 18 18.44 10.00 -1.00
CA PRO A 18 18.34 8.86 -0.09
C PRO A 18 16.96 8.19 -0.17
N VAL A 19 16.97 6.85 -0.15
CA VAL A 19 15.78 5.99 -0.09
C VAL A 19 15.88 5.10 1.13
N GLU A 20 14.89 5.17 2.00
CA GLU A 20 14.69 4.17 3.04
C GLU A 20 13.95 2.97 2.46
N TYR A 21 14.44 1.77 2.71
CA TYR A 21 13.79 0.53 2.30
C TYR A 21 13.95 -0.56 3.36
N ARG A 22 13.11 -1.57 3.25
CA ARG A 22 13.21 -2.85 3.93
C ARG A 22 13.37 -3.94 2.87
N LEU A 23 14.28 -4.87 3.13
CA LEU A 23 14.43 -6.09 2.36
C LEU A 23 14.31 -7.29 3.30
N ASP A 24 13.21 -8.03 3.20
CA ASP A 24 13.05 -9.32 3.85
C ASP A 24 13.48 -10.40 2.85
N GLN A 25 14.76 -10.74 2.88
CA GLN A 25 15.32 -11.70 1.93
C GLN A 25 14.89 -13.13 2.26
N ARG A 26 14.47 -13.87 1.22
CA ARG A 26 14.06 -15.28 1.25
C ARG A 26 14.63 -15.96 0.00
N GLY A 27 13.79 -16.54 -0.86
CA GLY A 27 14.20 -17.12 -2.14
C GLY A 27 14.70 -16.10 -3.16
N ALA A 28 14.90 -16.56 -4.38
CA ALA A 28 15.40 -15.74 -5.50
C ALA A 28 14.34 -14.77 -6.05
N ALA A 29 13.06 -15.14 -5.97
CA ALA A 29 11.95 -14.28 -6.39
C ALA A 29 11.79 -13.09 -5.44
N VAL A 30 11.43 -11.92 -5.98
CA VAL A 30 11.23 -10.70 -5.20
C VAL A 30 9.96 -9.97 -5.63
N VAL A 31 9.19 -9.48 -4.66
CA VAL A 31 8.12 -8.52 -4.89
C VAL A 31 8.52 -7.15 -4.35
N VAL A 32 8.12 -6.09 -5.06
CA VAL A 32 8.28 -4.70 -4.59
C VAL A 32 6.95 -4.20 -4.09
N VAL A 33 6.86 -3.87 -2.79
CA VAL A 33 5.63 -3.44 -2.13
C VAL A 33 5.62 -1.93 -1.91
N PHE A 34 4.70 -1.23 -2.57
CA PHE A 34 4.42 0.18 -2.35
C PHE A 34 3.25 0.33 -1.38
N HIS A 35 3.58 0.72 -0.16
CA HIS A 35 2.59 0.88 0.92
C HIS A 35 1.61 2.04 0.68
N GLY A 36 0.46 1.95 1.34
CA GLY A 36 -0.55 2.99 1.40
C GLY A 36 -0.11 4.27 2.09
N GLY A 37 -1.04 5.22 2.19
CA GLY A 37 -0.83 6.45 2.93
C GLY A 37 -0.51 6.20 4.41
N HIS A 38 0.24 7.11 5.03
CA HIS A 38 0.65 7.06 6.44
C HIS A 38 1.56 5.88 6.84
N MET A 39 1.94 5.04 5.87
CA MET A 39 2.81 3.87 6.04
C MET A 39 4.23 4.16 5.57
N ARG A 40 5.18 3.31 5.96
CA ARG A 40 6.60 3.36 5.57
C ARG A 40 7.19 1.95 5.52
N ALA A 41 8.38 1.81 5.02
CA ALA A 41 9.07 0.53 4.80
C ALA A 41 9.03 -0.43 6.00
N GLY A 42 9.22 0.08 7.21
CA GLY A 42 9.24 -0.74 8.45
C GLY A 42 7.89 -1.20 8.95
N LEU A 43 6.77 -0.67 8.41
CA LEU A 43 5.42 -1.10 8.79
C LEU A 43 4.89 -2.10 7.77
N THR A 44 4.43 -3.26 8.26
CA THR A 44 3.91 -4.34 7.42
C THR A 44 2.43 -4.53 7.65
N LEU A 45 1.70 -4.82 6.59
CA LEU A 45 0.41 -5.49 6.61
C LEU A 45 0.61 -7.01 6.59
N ASP A 46 -0.35 -7.79 6.10
CA ASP A 46 -0.15 -9.24 5.99
C ASP A 46 0.67 -9.60 4.75
N GLU A 47 1.93 -9.91 4.95
CA GLU A 47 2.88 -10.33 3.92
C GLU A 47 3.17 -11.85 3.98
N ARG A 48 2.34 -12.63 4.70
CA ARG A 48 2.53 -14.08 4.83
C ARG A 48 2.44 -14.80 3.49
N VAL A 49 1.60 -14.32 2.59
CA VAL A 49 1.47 -14.89 1.25
C VAL A 49 2.82 -14.96 0.51
N TYR A 50 3.66 -13.94 0.65
CA TYR A 50 5.00 -13.92 0.06
C TYR A 50 5.96 -14.81 0.83
N ALA A 51 5.88 -14.80 2.16
CA ALA A 51 6.71 -15.62 3.02
C ALA A 51 6.47 -17.12 2.81
N ASP A 52 5.21 -17.53 2.67
CA ASP A 52 4.79 -18.92 2.47
C ASP A 52 5.16 -19.42 1.07
N ALA A 53 5.35 -18.51 0.10
CA ALA A 53 5.82 -18.80 -1.25
C ALA A 53 7.36 -18.66 -1.41
N ASP A 54 8.11 -18.46 -0.34
CA ASP A 54 9.58 -18.20 -0.34
C ASP A 54 9.99 -17.02 -1.21
N ILE A 55 9.15 -15.98 -1.28
CA ILE A 55 9.37 -14.77 -2.05
C ILE A 55 9.92 -13.67 -1.16
N SER A 56 11.00 -13.02 -1.58
CA SER A 56 11.60 -11.85 -0.94
C SER A 56 10.69 -10.63 -1.06
N VAL A 57 10.67 -9.78 -0.03
CA VAL A 57 9.88 -8.54 -0.04
C VAL A 57 10.81 -7.33 0.03
N LEU A 58 10.82 -6.52 -1.02
CA LEU A 58 11.44 -5.20 -1.04
C LEU A 58 10.35 -4.13 -0.87
N ALA A 59 10.43 -3.35 0.20
CA ALA A 59 9.46 -2.32 0.51
C ALA A 59 10.16 -0.96 0.69
N PRO A 60 10.18 -0.07 -0.32
CA PRO A 60 10.70 1.28 -0.16
C PRO A 60 9.68 2.18 0.55
N SER A 61 10.15 3.08 1.40
CA SER A 61 9.35 4.22 1.86
C SER A 61 9.15 5.19 0.71
N ARG A 62 7.89 5.46 0.34
CA ARG A 62 7.56 6.39 -0.73
C ARG A 62 7.96 7.83 -0.37
N PRO A 63 8.13 8.76 -1.33
CA PRO A 63 8.61 10.11 -1.08
C PRO A 63 7.84 10.85 0.01
N GLY A 64 8.57 11.35 1.01
CA GLY A 64 8.02 12.04 2.17
C GLY A 64 7.53 11.15 3.30
N TYR A 65 7.64 9.83 3.17
CA TYR A 65 7.39 8.86 4.23
C TYR A 65 8.69 8.28 4.79
N GLY A 66 8.65 7.88 6.07
CA GLY A 66 9.83 7.34 6.74
C GLY A 66 11.02 8.31 6.67
N ARG A 67 12.14 7.80 6.20
CA ARG A 67 13.39 8.55 6.01
C ARG A 67 13.68 8.88 4.55
N THR A 68 12.74 8.61 3.62
CA THR A 68 12.84 9.03 2.22
C THR A 68 12.32 10.45 2.08
N PRO A 69 13.16 11.45 1.73
CA PRO A 69 12.70 12.82 1.53
C PRO A 69 11.69 12.93 0.38
N VAL A 70 10.82 13.93 0.44
CA VAL A 70 9.88 14.19 -0.66
C VAL A 70 10.57 14.55 -1.97
N THR A 71 11.81 15.06 -1.88
CA THR A 71 12.63 15.41 -3.05
C THR A 71 13.18 14.21 -3.79
N THR A 72 13.22 13.04 -3.15
CA THR A 72 13.62 11.79 -3.79
C THR A 72 12.46 11.23 -4.63
N GLY A 73 12.33 11.70 -5.87
CA GLY A 73 11.21 11.33 -6.75
C GLY A 73 9.88 11.97 -6.35
N THR A 74 9.74 13.28 -6.60
CA THR A 74 8.54 14.07 -6.22
C THR A 74 7.29 13.69 -6.99
N THR A 75 7.41 13.04 -8.14
CA THR A 75 6.32 12.55 -8.97
C THR A 75 6.21 11.03 -8.88
N VAL A 76 5.04 10.51 -9.17
CA VAL A 76 4.81 9.06 -9.18
C VAL A 76 5.73 8.35 -10.19
N PRO A 77 5.85 8.81 -11.46
CA PRO A 77 6.83 8.25 -12.40
C PRO A 77 8.28 8.40 -11.94
N GLY A 78 8.65 9.55 -11.37
CA GLY A 78 10.01 9.78 -10.88
C GLY A 78 10.39 8.81 -9.76
N PHE A 79 9.47 8.49 -8.85
CA PHE A 79 9.78 7.50 -7.80
C PHE A 79 9.74 6.06 -8.32
N ALA A 80 9.00 5.77 -9.37
CA ALA A 80 9.09 4.50 -10.09
C ALA A 80 10.51 4.29 -10.66
N ASP A 81 11.10 5.33 -11.27
CA ASP A 81 12.48 5.27 -11.79
C ASP A 81 13.51 5.08 -10.67
N VAL A 82 13.35 5.78 -9.54
CA VAL A 82 14.18 5.60 -8.34
C VAL A 82 14.07 4.18 -7.80
N THR A 83 12.88 3.58 -7.83
CA THR A 83 12.69 2.20 -7.38
C THR A 83 13.37 1.21 -8.32
N ALA A 84 13.35 1.44 -9.62
CA ALA A 84 14.10 0.62 -10.59
C ALA A 84 15.61 0.72 -10.37
N GLU A 85 16.11 1.92 -10.04
CA GLU A 85 17.52 2.09 -9.64
C GLU A 85 17.83 1.33 -8.34
N LEU A 86 16.93 1.37 -7.35
CA LEU A 86 17.06 0.60 -6.12
C LEU A 86 17.13 -0.91 -6.38
N CYS A 87 16.27 -1.44 -7.24
CA CYS A 87 16.30 -2.86 -7.62
C CYS A 87 17.65 -3.24 -8.23
N ARG A 88 18.15 -2.46 -9.18
CA ARG A 88 19.48 -2.71 -9.80
C ARG A 88 20.63 -2.60 -8.80
N HIS A 89 20.57 -1.60 -7.89
CA HIS A 89 21.55 -1.43 -6.82
C HIS A 89 21.61 -2.67 -5.90
N LEU A 90 20.47 -3.32 -5.68
CA LEU A 90 20.36 -4.53 -4.86
C LEU A 90 20.60 -5.83 -5.65
N GLY A 91 20.92 -5.74 -6.94
CA GLY A 91 21.21 -6.89 -7.81
C GLY A 91 19.98 -7.61 -8.36
N PHE A 92 18.78 -6.99 -8.27
CA PHE A 92 17.58 -7.55 -8.85
C PHE A 92 17.43 -7.14 -10.32
N GLU A 93 17.61 -8.09 -11.22
CA GLU A 93 17.40 -7.91 -12.66
C GLU A 93 15.92 -8.07 -13.05
N ARG A 94 15.14 -8.79 -12.23
CA ARG A 94 13.71 -9.04 -12.38
C ARG A 94 12.99 -8.93 -11.06
N VAL A 95 11.75 -8.47 -11.11
CA VAL A 95 10.81 -8.35 -10.01
C VAL A 95 9.57 -9.16 -10.35
N THR A 96 9.28 -10.20 -9.57
CA THR A 96 8.15 -11.09 -9.78
C THR A 96 6.82 -10.35 -9.79
N ALA A 97 6.65 -9.37 -8.90
CA ALA A 97 5.51 -8.46 -8.97
C ALA A 97 5.80 -7.08 -8.34
N ALA A 98 5.22 -6.04 -8.94
CA ALA A 98 4.96 -4.78 -8.27
C ALA A 98 3.63 -4.87 -7.50
N VAL A 99 3.64 -4.54 -6.22
CA VAL A 99 2.45 -4.59 -5.37
C VAL A 99 2.10 -3.18 -4.91
N GLY A 100 0.93 -2.70 -5.27
CA GLY A 100 0.43 -1.37 -4.88
C GLY A 100 -0.74 -1.48 -3.91
N ILE A 101 -0.57 -0.98 -2.69
CA ILE A 101 -1.62 -0.98 -1.67
C ILE A 101 -2.14 0.44 -1.49
N SER A 102 -3.46 0.64 -1.62
CA SER A 102 -4.09 1.94 -1.37
C SER A 102 -3.42 3.08 -2.17
N ALA A 103 -2.91 4.11 -1.52
CA ALA A 103 -2.16 5.21 -2.13
C ALA A 103 -0.83 4.79 -2.78
N GLY A 104 -0.37 3.55 -2.58
CA GLY A 104 0.77 2.96 -3.28
C GLY A 104 0.45 2.49 -4.69
N GLY A 105 -0.84 2.30 -5.02
CA GLY A 105 -1.30 1.83 -6.33
C GLY A 105 -0.74 2.60 -7.52
N PRO A 106 -0.87 3.94 -7.57
CA PRO A 106 -0.31 4.72 -8.67
C PRO A 106 1.20 4.52 -8.88
N THR A 107 1.95 4.33 -7.80
CA THR A 107 3.40 4.09 -7.89
C THR A 107 3.68 2.69 -8.47
N ALA A 108 2.91 1.68 -8.08
CA ALA A 108 3.05 0.33 -8.63
C ALA A 108 2.69 0.30 -10.13
N VAL A 109 1.60 0.98 -10.52
CA VAL A 109 1.21 1.15 -11.93
C VAL A 109 2.33 1.84 -12.73
N ALA A 110 2.87 2.95 -12.22
CA ALA A 110 3.95 3.65 -12.91
C ALA A 110 5.23 2.80 -12.99
N PHE A 111 5.52 2.03 -11.97
CA PHE A 111 6.69 1.14 -11.93
C PHE A 111 6.58 0.03 -12.98
N ALA A 112 5.41 -0.62 -13.08
CA ALA A 112 5.14 -1.62 -14.10
C ALA A 112 5.16 -1.02 -15.53
N ALA A 113 4.48 0.11 -15.74
CA ALA A 113 4.37 0.76 -17.04
C ALA A 113 5.73 1.24 -17.59
N ARG A 114 6.58 1.80 -16.73
CA ARG A 114 7.87 2.39 -17.15
C ARG A 114 9.03 1.41 -17.21
N HIS A 115 8.91 0.28 -16.50
CA HIS A 115 9.95 -0.73 -16.40
C HIS A 115 9.41 -2.14 -16.74
N PRO A 116 8.83 -2.33 -17.94
CA PRO A 116 8.20 -3.59 -18.33
C PRO A 116 9.19 -4.76 -18.40
N ASP A 117 10.46 -4.49 -18.67
CA ASP A 117 11.49 -5.53 -18.69
C ASP A 117 11.92 -5.98 -17.28
N LEU A 118 11.69 -5.14 -16.26
CA LEU A 118 12.03 -5.41 -14.87
C LEU A 118 10.87 -6.08 -14.12
N VAL A 119 9.63 -5.64 -14.36
CA VAL A 119 8.44 -6.05 -13.61
C VAL A 119 7.64 -7.09 -14.40
N GLU A 120 7.41 -8.26 -13.81
CA GLU A 120 6.71 -9.36 -14.49
C GLU A 120 5.19 -9.33 -14.29
N ARG A 121 4.71 -8.86 -13.13
CA ARG A 121 3.29 -8.83 -12.76
C ARG A 121 2.96 -7.59 -11.94
N LEU A 122 1.67 -7.26 -11.86
CA LEU A 122 1.15 -6.16 -11.05
C LEU A 122 0.05 -6.66 -10.12
N ILE A 123 0.12 -6.33 -8.83
CA ILE A 123 -0.94 -6.60 -7.85
C ILE A 123 -1.39 -5.28 -7.24
N LEU A 124 -2.69 -5.01 -7.26
CA LEU A 124 -3.29 -3.76 -6.79
C LEU A 124 -4.36 -4.08 -5.73
N GLN A 125 -4.06 -3.82 -4.45
CA GLN A 125 -4.93 -4.15 -3.32
C GLN A 125 -5.54 -2.88 -2.72
N GLY A 126 -6.86 -2.72 -2.83
CA GLY A 126 -7.56 -1.51 -2.39
C GLY A 126 -6.91 -0.24 -2.94
N ALA A 127 -6.40 -0.33 -4.17
CA ALA A 127 -5.49 0.65 -4.73
C ALA A 127 -6.22 1.84 -5.33
N LEU A 128 -5.63 3.03 -5.18
CA LEU A 128 -6.06 4.20 -5.94
C LEU A 128 -5.77 3.99 -7.43
N GLY A 129 -6.79 4.16 -8.26
CA GLY A 129 -6.70 4.17 -9.70
C GLY A 129 -6.58 5.59 -10.27
N PRO A 130 -6.84 5.77 -11.58
CA PRO A 130 -6.66 7.04 -12.27
C PRO A 130 -7.71 8.11 -11.93
N LEU A 131 -8.78 7.74 -11.21
CA LEU A 131 -9.84 8.67 -10.86
C LEU A 131 -9.37 9.75 -9.87
N PRO A 132 -9.98 10.95 -9.89
CA PRO A 132 -9.73 11.99 -8.89
C PRO A 132 -9.99 11.48 -7.48
N TYR A 133 -9.04 11.65 -6.57
CA TYR A 133 -9.17 11.23 -5.18
C TYR A 133 -8.27 12.07 -4.26
N PRO A 134 -8.70 12.33 -3.04
CA PRO A 134 -10.09 12.33 -2.58
C PRO A 134 -10.89 13.47 -3.21
N ASP A 135 -12.19 13.57 -2.91
CA ASP A 135 -12.97 14.73 -3.33
C ASP A 135 -12.38 16.06 -2.81
N ARG A 136 -12.79 17.20 -3.41
CA ARG A 136 -12.16 18.50 -3.12
C ARG A 136 -12.22 18.89 -1.63
N ARG A 137 -13.34 18.60 -0.93
CA ARG A 137 -13.51 18.93 0.49
C ARG A 137 -12.59 18.07 1.37
N THR A 138 -12.63 16.76 1.16
CA THR A 138 -11.77 15.80 1.87
C THR A 138 -10.29 16.10 1.63
N ARG A 139 -9.91 16.45 0.41
CA ARG A 139 -8.52 16.84 0.07
C ARG A 139 -8.06 18.07 0.86
N LEU A 140 -8.91 19.10 0.98
CA LEU A 140 -8.58 20.32 1.72
C LEU A 140 -8.41 20.04 3.21
N LEU A 141 -9.38 19.34 3.81
CA LEU A 141 -9.37 18.99 5.24
C LEU A 141 -8.20 18.06 5.58
N ALA A 142 -8.00 17.01 4.80
CA ALA A 142 -6.90 16.07 4.98
C ALA A 142 -5.53 16.75 4.80
N GLY A 143 -5.40 17.63 3.81
CA GLY A 143 -4.19 18.43 3.59
C GLY A 143 -3.88 19.36 4.77
N LEU A 144 -4.90 19.86 5.48
CA LEU A 144 -4.73 20.66 6.68
C LEU A 144 -4.37 19.80 7.90
N MET A 145 -5.11 18.71 8.14
CA MET A 145 -4.90 17.82 9.30
C MET A 145 -3.56 17.10 9.25
N PHE A 146 -3.12 16.71 8.07
CA PHE A 146 -1.88 15.96 7.84
C PHE A 146 -0.79 16.80 7.16
N SER A 147 -0.78 18.11 7.41
CA SER A 147 0.35 18.94 7.00
C SER A 147 1.57 18.65 7.89
N PRO A 148 2.80 18.91 7.43
CA PRO A 148 4.00 18.75 8.27
C PRO A 148 3.97 19.50 9.61
N ARG A 149 3.11 20.54 9.73
CA ARG A 149 2.95 21.31 10.98
C ARG A 149 1.93 20.71 11.93
N THR A 150 0.91 20.03 11.43
CA THR A 150 -0.26 19.57 12.21
C THR A 150 -0.29 18.06 12.41
N GLU A 151 0.38 17.27 11.54
CA GLU A 151 0.34 15.81 11.59
C GLU A 151 0.83 15.23 12.93
N GLY A 152 1.81 15.88 13.54
CA GLY A 152 2.33 15.48 14.85
C GLY A 152 1.28 15.56 15.95
N VAL A 153 0.45 16.61 15.95
CA VAL A 153 -0.68 16.80 16.88
C VAL A 153 -1.79 15.81 16.57
N THR A 154 -2.17 15.68 15.31
CA THR A 154 -3.21 14.76 14.85
C THR A 154 -2.89 13.31 15.27
N TRP A 155 -1.71 12.81 14.91
CA TRP A 155 -1.30 11.46 15.30
C TRP A 155 -0.99 11.34 16.81
N GLY A 156 -0.54 12.41 17.47
CA GLY A 156 -0.37 12.48 18.93
C GLY A 156 -1.68 12.28 19.66
N GLY A 157 -2.72 12.99 19.26
CA GLY A 157 -4.08 12.84 19.78
C GLY A 157 -4.64 11.44 19.56
N MET A 158 -4.50 10.90 18.33
CA MET A 158 -4.95 9.55 17.99
C MET A 158 -4.23 8.49 18.81
N ARG A 159 -2.90 8.55 18.95
CA ARG A 159 -2.15 7.64 19.82
C ARG A 159 -2.60 7.71 21.28
N SER A 160 -2.88 8.92 21.78
CA SER A 160 -3.38 9.08 23.13
C SER A 160 -4.75 8.44 23.32
N LEU A 161 -5.64 8.60 22.33
CA LEU A 161 -6.96 7.98 22.32
C LEU A 161 -6.85 6.44 22.27
N LEU A 162 -6.04 5.89 21.36
CA LEU A 162 -5.82 4.45 21.24
C LEU A 162 -5.24 3.82 22.52
N ARG A 163 -4.41 4.56 23.28
CA ARG A 163 -3.88 4.07 24.57
C ARG A 163 -4.91 4.09 25.69
N ARG A 164 -5.77 5.13 25.75
CA ARG A 164 -6.70 5.33 26.87
C ARG A 164 -8.06 4.67 26.64
N ALA A 165 -8.51 4.60 25.38
CA ALA A 165 -9.80 4.06 24.96
C ALA A 165 -9.65 3.40 23.58
N PRO A 166 -9.03 2.19 23.49
CA PRO A 166 -8.68 1.54 22.23
C PRO A 166 -9.88 1.40 21.28
N ASP A 167 -11.01 0.91 21.77
CA ASP A 167 -12.20 0.71 20.94
C ASP A 167 -12.77 2.03 20.40
N ARG A 168 -12.70 3.11 21.20
CA ARG A 168 -13.12 4.44 20.73
C ARG A 168 -12.18 4.97 19.64
N GLY A 169 -10.89 4.75 19.81
CA GLY A 169 -9.89 5.13 18.81
C GLY A 169 -10.04 4.33 17.51
N LEU A 170 -10.25 3.01 17.60
CA LEU A 170 -10.51 2.15 16.45
C LEU A 170 -11.80 2.54 15.74
N ARG A 171 -12.90 2.80 16.47
CA ARG A 171 -14.17 3.26 15.90
C ARG A 171 -14.00 4.53 15.09
N GLN A 172 -13.25 5.50 15.61
CA GLN A 172 -13.01 6.77 14.91
C GLN A 172 -12.20 6.56 13.62
N LEU A 173 -11.22 5.67 13.63
CA LEU A 173 -10.40 5.37 12.45
C LEU A 173 -11.18 4.54 11.43
N LEU A 174 -11.91 3.52 11.88
CA LEU A 174 -12.70 2.65 11.01
C LEU A 174 -13.83 3.39 10.31
N ALA A 175 -14.38 4.45 10.90
CA ALA A 175 -15.40 5.29 10.28
C ALA A 175 -14.97 5.91 8.94
N GLY A 176 -13.67 6.10 8.71
CA GLY A 176 -13.12 6.58 7.43
C GLY A 176 -12.55 5.47 6.54
N LEU A 177 -12.63 4.21 6.99
CA LEU A 177 -12.01 3.07 6.31
C LEU A 177 -13.02 1.99 5.91
N ALA A 178 -14.28 2.17 6.28
CA ALA A 178 -15.36 1.23 6.05
C ALA A 178 -16.64 1.96 5.61
N THR A 179 -17.39 1.34 4.71
CA THR A 179 -18.75 1.80 4.36
C THR A 179 -19.79 1.39 5.43
N PRO A 180 -19.74 0.16 6.01
CA PRO A 180 -20.59 -0.20 7.12
C PRO A 180 -20.30 0.65 8.37
N PRO A 181 -21.27 0.77 9.30
CA PRO A 181 -21.06 1.47 10.57
C PRO A 181 -19.85 0.91 11.33
N ALA A 182 -19.00 1.80 11.84
CA ALA A 182 -17.75 1.43 12.51
C ALA A 182 -17.95 0.49 13.71
N ASP A 183 -19.09 0.58 14.39
CA ASP A 183 -19.44 -0.34 15.50
C ASP A 183 -19.67 -1.77 15.00
N GLN A 184 -20.32 -1.93 13.84
CA GLN A 184 -20.51 -3.24 13.21
C GLN A 184 -19.18 -3.85 12.80
N VAL A 185 -18.32 -3.09 12.14
CA VAL A 185 -16.97 -3.54 11.74
C VAL A 185 -16.16 -3.93 12.98
N LEU A 186 -16.15 -3.06 14.01
CA LEU A 186 -15.43 -3.34 15.25
C LEU A 186 -15.94 -4.61 15.94
N ALA A 187 -17.25 -4.85 15.95
CA ALA A 187 -17.84 -6.07 16.54
C ALA A 187 -17.38 -7.34 15.80
N GLY A 188 -17.19 -7.28 14.49
CA GLY A 188 -16.69 -8.39 13.66
C GLY A 188 -15.20 -8.71 13.87
N LEU A 189 -14.40 -7.78 14.39
CA LEU A 189 -12.97 -7.98 14.59
C LEU A 189 -12.69 -8.83 15.84
N THR A 190 -11.82 -9.83 15.69
CA THR A 190 -11.28 -10.59 16.82
C THR A 190 -10.40 -9.73 17.72
N PRO A 191 -10.18 -10.11 19.00
CA PRO A 191 -9.26 -9.39 19.89
C PRO A 191 -7.85 -9.23 19.33
N ALA A 192 -7.33 -10.24 18.62
CA ALA A 192 -6.02 -10.21 17.98
C ALA A 192 -5.96 -9.19 16.84
N GLN A 193 -6.99 -9.12 16.00
CA GLN A 193 -7.11 -8.14 14.93
C GLN A 193 -7.20 -6.71 15.46
N ARG A 194 -8.02 -6.48 16.52
CA ARG A 194 -8.08 -5.18 17.20
C ARG A 194 -6.72 -4.75 17.74
N THR A 195 -6.01 -5.65 18.42
CA THR A 195 -4.67 -5.39 18.95
C THR A 195 -3.70 -5.03 17.81
N ARG A 196 -3.76 -5.74 16.68
CA ARG A 196 -2.94 -5.45 15.50
C ARG A 196 -3.24 -4.08 14.89
N LEU A 197 -4.50 -3.71 14.79
CA LEU A 197 -4.91 -2.38 14.30
C LEU A 197 -4.46 -1.26 15.25
N VAL A 198 -4.63 -1.43 16.56
CA VAL A 198 -4.12 -0.46 17.58
C VAL A 198 -2.62 -0.29 17.43
N TRP A 199 -1.88 -1.39 17.29
CA TRP A 199 -0.44 -1.36 17.08
C TRP A 199 -0.07 -0.60 15.81
N LEU A 200 -0.71 -0.90 14.68
CA LEU A 200 -0.46 -0.29 13.38
C LEU A 200 -0.75 1.22 13.41
N PHE A 201 -1.95 1.61 13.81
CA PHE A 201 -2.38 3.01 13.84
C PHE A 201 -1.55 3.86 14.81
N SER A 202 -1.04 3.26 15.90
CA SER A 202 -0.15 3.95 16.84
C SER A 202 1.20 4.32 16.22
N ARG A 203 1.58 3.69 15.11
CA ARG A 203 2.86 3.88 14.42
C ARG A 203 2.77 4.65 13.11
N MET A 204 1.56 4.84 12.59
CA MET A 204 1.35 5.62 11.37
C MET A 204 1.87 7.06 11.52
N ARG A 205 2.37 7.59 10.42
CA ARG A 205 2.85 8.95 10.25
C ARG A 205 2.56 9.41 8.83
N SER A 206 2.21 10.66 8.68
CA SER A 206 1.92 11.26 7.38
C SER A 206 3.17 11.86 6.74
N GLY A 207 4.03 12.46 7.55
CA GLY A 207 5.17 13.23 7.05
C GLY A 207 4.75 14.26 6.00
N ALA A 208 5.64 14.50 5.05
CA ALA A 208 5.32 15.26 3.84
C ALA A 208 4.64 14.38 2.76
N GLY A 209 4.70 13.04 2.92
CA GLY A 209 4.29 12.06 1.91
C GLY A 209 2.80 12.11 1.61
N PHE A 210 1.96 12.23 2.64
CA PHE A 210 0.52 12.29 2.42
C PHE A 210 0.10 13.50 1.55
N ARG A 211 0.70 14.67 1.76
CA ARG A 211 0.47 15.84 0.89
C ARG A 211 0.98 15.62 -0.52
N ASN A 212 2.07 14.86 -0.67
CA ASN A 212 2.58 14.47 -1.98
C ASN A 212 1.58 13.56 -2.70
N ASP A 213 0.97 12.61 -1.99
CA ASP A 213 -0.07 11.70 -2.53
C ASP A 213 -1.34 12.42 -2.99
N LEU A 214 -1.64 13.61 -2.45
CA LEU A 214 -2.80 14.41 -2.85
C LEU A 214 -2.60 15.19 -4.16
N ARG A 215 -1.41 15.16 -4.76
CA ARG A 215 -1.13 15.85 -6.03
C ARG A 215 -1.82 15.14 -7.19
N PRO A 216 -2.18 15.89 -8.26
CA PRO A 216 -2.63 15.28 -9.51
C PRO A 216 -1.60 14.27 -10.02
N ARG A 217 -2.07 13.23 -10.67
CA ARG A 217 -1.27 12.13 -11.22
C ARG A 217 -1.67 11.88 -12.65
N ASP A 218 -0.70 11.49 -13.46
CA ASP A 218 -0.94 11.01 -14.82
C ASP A 218 -1.54 9.60 -14.77
N ASP A 219 -2.41 9.30 -15.72
CA ASP A 219 -2.92 7.95 -15.92
C ASP A 219 -1.93 7.17 -16.81
N LEU A 220 -1.34 6.14 -16.24
CA LEU A 220 -0.41 5.23 -16.91
C LEU A 220 -0.97 3.81 -17.08
N THR A 221 -2.24 3.59 -16.75
CA THR A 221 -2.85 2.25 -16.77
C THR A 221 -2.78 1.60 -18.15
N GLY A 222 -3.03 2.35 -19.22
CA GLY A 222 -2.96 1.87 -20.60
C GLY A 222 -1.53 1.51 -21.09
N GLN A 223 -0.49 1.84 -20.32
CA GLN A 223 0.90 1.50 -20.64
C GLN A 223 1.37 0.24 -19.91
N VAL A 224 0.57 -0.33 -19.03
CA VAL A 224 0.87 -1.58 -18.31
C VAL A 224 0.63 -2.76 -19.26
N THR A 225 1.68 -3.49 -19.57
CA THR A 225 1.63 -4.66 -20.47
C THR A 225 1.60 -6.00 -19.73
N GLN A 226 1.96 -5.98 -18.47
CA GLN A 226 2.01 -7.15 -17.59
C GLN A 226 0.60 -7.61 -17.21
N PRO A 227 0.42 -8.90 -16.88
CA PRO A 227 -0.79 -9.35 -16.21
C PRO A 227 -0.93 -8.64 -14.86
N ALA A 228 -2.16 -8.23 -14.54
CA ALA A 228 -2.47 -7.50 -13.31
C ALA A 228 -3.61 -8.16 -12.55
N LEU A 229 -3.49 -8.19 -11.22
CA LEU A 229 -4.53 -8.66 -10.32
C LEU A 229 -5.00 -7.49 -9.46
N VAL A 230 -6.25 -7.10 -9.60
CA VAL A 230 -6.89 -6.03 -8.83
C VAL A 230 -7.76 -6.65 -7.75
N ILE A 231 -7.54 -6.31 -6.49
CA ILE A 231 -8.30 -6.80 -5.34
C ILE A 231 -9.00 -5.60 -4.69
N ALA A 232 -10.32 -5.63 -4.61
CA ALA A 232 -11.10 -4.51 -4.09
C ALA A 232 -12.38 -4.99 -3.37
N SER A 233 -12.93 -4.16 -2.49
CA SER A 233 -14.21 -4.40 -1.83
C SER A 233 -15.16 -3.21 -2.01
N ARG A 234 -16.45 -3.50 -2.26
CA ARG A 234 -17.51 -2.47 -2.31
C ARG A 234 -17.77 -1.82 -0.94
N ARG A 235 -17.28 -2.43 0.14
CA ARG A 235 -17.44 -1.93 1.51
C ARG A 235 -16.21 -1.19 2.01
N ASP A 236 -15.20 -1.01 1.17
CA ASP A 236 -14.05 -0.16 1.46
C ASP A 236 -14.49 1.31 1.50
N GLY A 237 -14.34 1.95 2.66
CA GLY A 237 -14.64 3.37 2.85
C GLY A 237 -13.48 4.30 2.52
N ALA A 238 -12.25 3.74 2.42
CA ALA A 238 -11.06 4.53 2.12
C ALA A 238 -10.86 4.72 0.61
N VAL A 239 -11.02 3.66 -0.18
CA VAL A 239 -10.89 3.71 -1.64
C VAL A 239 -12.17 3.21 -2.29
N PRO A 240 -12.95 4.10 -2.92
CA PRO A 240 -14.17 3.70 -3.62
C PRO A 240 -13.93 2.61 -4.67
N PHE A 241 -14.83 1.65 -4.76
CA PHE A 241 -14.74 0.50 -5.69
C PHE A 241 -14.59 0.92 -7.16
N ALA A 242 -15.10 2.11 -7.52
CA ALA A 242 -14.92 2.71 -8.86
C ALA A 242 -13.43 2.84 -9.28
N HIS A 243 -12.50 2.96 -8.31
CA HIS A 243 -11.06 2.95 -8.63
C HIS A 243 -10.62 1.59 -9.17
N ALA A 244 -11.13 0.49 -8.61
CA ALA A 244 -10.83 -0.85 -9.10
C ALA A 244 -11.43 -1.08 -10.49
N GLU A 245 -12.68 -0.65 -10.71
CA GLU A 245 -13.31 -0.71 -12.03
C GLU A 245 -12.52 0.09 -13.07
N ALA A 246 -12.05 1.28 -12.73
CA ALA A 246 -11.21 2.10 -13.60
C ALA A 246 -9.82 1.48 -13.88
N LEU A 247 -9.22 0.82 -12.87
CA LEU A 247 -7.96 0.09 -13.05
C LEU A 247 -8.12 -1.08 -14.02
N VAL A 248 -9.18 -1.88 -13.85
CA VAL A 248 -9.46 -3.01 -14.75
C VAL A 248 -9.80 -2.54 -16.15
N ALA A 249 -10.55 -1.45 -16.29
CA ALA A 249 -10.87 -0.87 -17.60
C ALA A 249 -9.64 -0.28 -18.31
N GLY A 250 -8.67 0.24 -17.56
CA GLY A 250 -7.48 0.89 -18.10
C GLY A 250 -6.31 -0.06 -18.38
N ILE A 251 -6.18 -1.17 -17.65
CA ILE A 251 -5.07 -2.11 -17.79
C ILE A 251 -5.49 -3.28 -18.68
N PRO A 252 -4.85 -3.50 -19.84
CA PRO A 252 -5.31 -4.46 -20.83
C PRO A 252 -5.43 -5.92 -20.36
N ARG A 253 -4.62 -6.32 -19.37
CA ARG A 253 -4.55 -7.71 -18.87
C ARG A 253 -4.84 -7.74 -17.36
N ALA A 254 -5.91 -7.09 -16.91
CA ALA A 254 -6.27 -7.02 -15.51
C ALA A 254 -7.47 -7.91 -15.18
N ASP A 255 -7.33 -8.73 -14.13
CA ASP A 255 -8.40 -9.47 -13.50
C ASP A 255 -8.80 -8.82 -12.18
N LEU A 256 -10.10 -8.89 -11.83
CA LEU A 256 -10.67 -8.33 -10.61
C LEU A 256 -11.10 -9.43 -9.65
N ILE A 257 -10.63 -9.34 -8.41
CA ILE A 257 -11.17 -10.09 -7.27
C ILE A 257 -11.97 -9.13 -6.39
N GLU A 258 -13.27 -9.38 -6.25
CA GLU A 258 -14.10 -8.68 -5.29
C GLU A 258 -14.03 -9.36 -3.92
N SER A 259 -13.38 -8.71 -2.96
CA SER A 259 -13.30 -9.19 -1.58
C SER A 259 -14.56 -8.86 -0.78
N GLN A 260 -14.90 -9.72 0.17
CA GLN A 260 -15.98 -9.53 1.13
C GLN A 260 -15.59 -8.65 2.33
N ALA A 261 -14.39 -8.05 2.31
CA ALA A 261 -13.91 -7.19 3.39
C ALA A 261 -14.88 -6.05 3.68
N ASP A 262 -15.15 -5.82 4.96
CA ASP A 262 -16.02 -4.72 5.45
C ASP A 262 -15.29 -3.38 5.53
N HIS A 263 -13.97 -3.38 5.32
CA HIS A 263 -13.10 -2.23 5.53
C HIS A 263 -11.82 -2.36 4.69
N HIS A 264 -10.99 -1.33 4.72
CA HIS A 264 -9.77 -1.19 3.91
C HIS A 264 -8.64 -2.19 4.23
N PHE A 265 -8.71 -2.95 5.32
CA PHE A 265 -7.69 -3.95 5.70
C PHE A 265 -8.15 -5.35 5.32
N TYR A 266 -7.98 -5.72 4.07
CA TYR A 266 -8.51 -6.97 3.47
C TYR A 266 -7.96 -8.24 4.12
N GLU A 267 -6.76 -8.16 4.70
CA GLU A 267 -6.14 -9.27 5.42
C GLU A 267 -6.91 -9.74 6.66
N PHE A 268 -7.94 -9.00 7.08
CA PHE A 268 -8.82 -9.38 8.20
C PHE A 268 -10.16 -9.92 7.73
N ALA A 269 -10.42 -9.92 6.44
CA ALA A 269 -11.64 -10.46 5.87
C ALA A 269 -11.68 -11.99 5.93
N ALA A 270 -12.90 -12.55 5.99
CA ALA A 270 -13.09 -14.00 6.05
C ALA A 270 -12.63 -14.71 4.78
N ASP A 271 -12.68 -14.08 3.64
CA ASP A 271 -12.25 -14.57 2.33
C ASP A 271 -10.75 -14.38 2.05
N TRP A 272 -10.01 -13.69 2.94
CA TRP A 272 -8.59 -13.44 2.74
C TRP A 272 -7.73 -14.69 2.52
N PRO A 273 -7.95 -15.82 3.19
CA PRO A 273 -7.21 -17.04 2.90
C PRO A 273 -7.33 -17.46 1.42
N THR A 274 -8.55 -17.47 0.87
CA THR A 274 -8.80 -17.80 -0.54
C THR A 274 -8.14 -16.79 -1.48
N ILE A 275 -8.23 -15.50 -1.16
CA ILE A 275 -7.56 -14.44 -1.93
C ILE A 275 -6.04 -14.61 -1.89
N SER A 276 -5.49 -14.97 -0.73
CA SER A 276 -4.04 -15.23 -0.58
C SER A 276 -3.58 -16.42 -1.41
N ASP A 277 -4.39 -17.47 -1.52
CA ASP A 277 -4.12 -18.62 -2.39
C ASP A 277 -4.10 -18.19 -3.87
N THR A 278 -5.10 -17.41 -4.31
CA THR A 278 -5.13 -16.87 -5.67
C THR A 278 -3.94 -15.95 -5.96
N VAL A 279 -3.53 -15.10 -5.00
CA VAL A 279 -2.33 -14.26 -5.12
C VAL A 279 -1.07 -15.12 -5.26
N ARG A 280 -0.96 -16.19 -4.50
CA ARG A 280 0.19 -17.12 -4.59
C ARG A 280 0.23 -17.81 -5.96
N ASP A 281 -0.90 -18.32 -6.43
CA ASP A 281 -1.01 -18.96 -7.74
C ASP A 281 -0.66 -17.95 -8.85
N PHE A 282 -1.14 -16.72 -8.76
CA PHE A 282 -0.81 -15.66 -9.70
C PHE A 282 0.69 -15.33 -9.71
N LEU A 283 1.37 -15.36 -8.56
CA LEU A 283 2.80 -15.07 -8.45
C LEU A 283 3.67 -16.21 -8.99
N THR A 284 3.20 -17.47 -8.91
CA THR A 284 3.96 -18.67 -9.28
C THR A 284 3.61 -19.24 -10.64
N ALA A 285 2.55 -18.75 -11.30
CA ALA A 285 2.16 -19.18 -12.63
C ALA A 285 3.26 -18.88 -13.68
N ASP A 286 3.43 -19.78 -14.67
CA ASP A 286 4.31 -19.53 -15.79
C ASP A 286 3.78 -18.38 -16.66
N LEU A 287 4.64 -17.46 -17.10
CA LEU A 287 4.27 -16.31 -17.94
C LEU A 287 4.08 -16.69 -19.42
N THR A 288 4.29 -17.96 -19.78
CA THR A 288 4.28 -18.48 -21.14
C THR A 288 2.93 -19.02 -21.62
N SER A 289 1.88 -18.88 -20.78
CA SER A 289 0.53 -19.34 -21.12
C SER A 289 -0.40 -18.18 -21.57
#